data_032724e01574ed0aef706bd392c22a84
#
_entry.id   032724e01574ed0aef706bd392c22a84
#
_cell.length_a   1.000
_cell.length_b   1.000
_cell.length_c   1.000
_cell.angle_alpha   90.00
_cell.angle_beta   90.00
_cell.angle_gamma   90.00
#
_symmetry.space_group_name_H-M   'P 1'
#
loop_
_entity.id
_entity.type
_entity.pdbx_description
1 polymer ?
#
loop_
_entity_poly.entity_id
_entity_poly.type
_entity_poly.pdbx_seq_one_letter_code
_entity_poly.pdbx_strand_id
1 'polypeptide(L)'
;MTRNVVHIYTREIDFNLELDIEFLGIRMLTGTAKELLGEKNHSEKNDSPHLAIVIQNQLELYESVTDGMAYSRPRLLIAFGVLSYFTQQIFTPFETYASSSYVGEFDKECKNKFIYEETDLIEHYNQFETIIKYHKDKEFIYSLLDRWRKGLYMETESENNMIYDDETLLSYFHILELLTTKYEDKQKKELKDKIKDFSKSIFEESFLFEGNHLKSEINAKSKIFEGLLLPDLSVSSKIFYMFKEQGI
;
A
#
# COMPACT_ATOMS: atom_id res chain seq x y z
N MET A 1 27.82 15.74 -10.51
CA MET A 1 27.52 15.10 -11.81
C MET A 1 26.87 13.76 -11.52
N THR A 2 25.72 13.50 -12.10
CA THR A 2 24.94 12.28 -11.91
C THR A 2 24.86 11.46 -13.21
N ARG A 3 24.55 10.18 -13.09
CA ARG A 3 24.28 9.27 -14.21
C ARG A 3 23.01 8.48 -13.93
N ASN A 4 22.24 8.19 -14.98
CA ASN A 4 21.09 7.29 -14.88
C ASN A 4 21.58 5.85 -14.95
N VAL A 5 21.06 5.02 -14.04
CA VAL A 5 21.32 3.57 -14.01
C VAL A 5 19.98 2.86 -13.94
N VAL A 6 19.79 1.94 -14.86
CA VAL A 6 18.60 1.08 -14.94
C VAL A 6 18.92 -0.25 -14.29
N HIS A 7 18.05 -0.68 -13.38
CA HIS A 7 18.08 -2.01 -12.76
C HIS A 7 16.87 -2.79 -13.23
N ILE A 8 17.08 -3.98 -13.75
CA ILE A 8 16.05 -4.89 -14.22
C ILE A 8 16.11 -6.15 -13.36
N TYR A 9 15.00 -6.46 -12.71
CA TYR A 9 14.80 -7.68 -11.94
C TYR A 9 13.82 -8.56 -12.70
N THR A 10 14.23 -9.77 -13.08
CA THR A 10 13.39 -10.70 -13.86
C THR A 10 13.25 -12.03 -13.14
N ARG A 11 12.04 -12.59 -13.21
CA ARG A 11 11.76 -13.96 -12.82
C ARG A 11 10.85 -14.64 -13.84
N GLU A 12 10.99 -15.94 -13.98
CA GLU A 12 10.03 -16.78 -14.71
C GLU A 12 8.70 -16.81 -13.96
N ILE A 13 7.58 -16.79 -14.69
CA ILE A 13 6.23 -16.91 -14.15
C ILE A 13 5.53 -18.10 -14.77
N ASP A 14 4.73 -18.82 -13.97
CA ASP A 14 4.00 -20.02 -14.33
C ASP A 14 2.47 -19.82 -14.42
N PHE A 15 2.03 -18.56 -14.33
CA PHE A 15 0.64 -18.12 -14.46
C PHE A 15 0.47 -17.16 -15.63
N ASN A 16 -0.77 -17.02 -16.09
CA ASN A 16 -1.09 -16.18 -17.24
C ASN A 16 -1.17 -14.69 -16.83
N LEU A 17 -0.11 -13.94 -17.15
CA LEU A 17 -0.02 -12.50 -16.89
C LEU A 17 0.50 -11.78 -18.13
N GLU A 18 -0.28 -10.82 -18.63
CA GLU A 18 0.18 -9.86 -19.62
C GLU A 18 0.20 -8.46 -19.00
N LEU A 19 1.39 -7.97 -18.74
CA LEU A 19 1.61 -6.74 -17.97
C LEU A 19 2.52 -5.79 -18.73
N ASP A 20 2.16 -4.53 -18.74
CA ASP A 20 3.01 -3.43 -19.17
C ASP A 20 2.47 -2.13 -18.59
N ILE A 21 2.83 -1.84 -17.34
CA ILE A 21 2.37 -0.69 -16.56
C ILE A 21 3.54 0.05 -15.93
N GLU A 22 3.30 1.31 -15.57
CA GLU A 22 4.24 2.10 -14.78
C GLU A 22 3.57 2.56 -13.49
N PHE A 23 4.22 2.36 -12.36
CA PHE A 23 3.76 2.77 -11.04
C PHE A 23 4.81 3.59 -10.32
N LEU A 24 4.59 4.89 -10.19
CA LEU A 24 5.49 5.83 -9.51
C LEU A 24 6.96 5.74 -9.97
N GLY A 25 7.16 5.62 -11.27
CA GLY A 25 8.49 5.50 -11.89
C GLY A 25 9.09 4.09 -11.76
N ILE A 26 8.29 3.08 -11.43
CA ILE A 26 8.64 1.66 -11.48
C ILE A 26 7.89 1.06 -12.66
N ARG A 27 8.63 0.53 -13.65
CA ARG A 27 8.01 -0.17 -14.76
C ARG A 27 7.89 -1.66 -14.45
N MET A 28 6.72 -2.21 -14.67
CA MET A 28 6.44 -3.64 -14.55
C MET A 28 5.92 -4.15 -15.88
N LEU A 29 6.59 -5.16 -16.45
CA LEU A 29 6.22 -5.70 -17.77
C LEU A 29 6.49 -7.19 -17.84
N THR A 30 5.72 -7.88 -18.70
CA THR A 30 5.94 -9.28 -19.05
C THR A 30 6.45 -9.41 -20.47
N GLY A 31 7.19 -10.47 -20.72
CA GLY A 31 7.76 -10.80 -22.03
C GLY A 31 8.65 -12.03 -21.94
N THR A 32 9.27 -12.41 -23.03
CA THR A 32 10.32 -13.44 -23.00
C THR A 32 11.61 -12.88 -22.38
N ALA A 33 12.43 -13.73 -21.80
CA ALA A 33 13.73 -13.31 -21.24
C ALA A 33 14.57 -12.56 -22.29
N LYS A 34 14.48 -12.97 -23.56
CA LYS A 34 15.16 -12.33 -24.69
C LYS A 34 14.69 -10.89 -24.90
N GLU A 35 13.39 -10.65 -24.87
CA GLU A 35 12.81 -9.31 -25.04
C GLU A 35 13.13 -8.36 -23.88
N LEU A 36 13.25 -8.93 -22.67
CA LEU A 36 13.45 -8.17 -21.43
C LEU A 36 14.92 -7.84 -21.17
N LEU A 37 15.83 -8.80 -21.39
CA LEU A 37 17.26 -8.68 -21.04
C LEU A 37 18.19 -8.45 -22.25
N GLY A 38 17.66 -8.55 -23.49
CA GLY A 38 18.44 -8.42 -24.72
C GLY A 38 19.23 -9.71 -25.09
N GLU A 39 19.72 -9.79 -26.32
CA GLU A 39 20.26 -11.03 -26.92
C GLU A 39 21.55 -11.60 -26.28
N LYS A 40 22.26 -10.80 -25.47
CA LYS A 40 23.60 -11.19 -24.98
C LYS A 40 23.57 -12.07 -23.71
N ASN A 41 22.43 -12.23 -23.07
CA ASN A 41 22.31 -12.88 -21.75
C ASN A 41 21.60 -14.26 -21.81
N HIS A 42 21.64 -14.98 -22.93
CA HIS A 42 20.78 -16.16 -23.13
C HIS A 42 21.48 -17.50 -23.02
N SER A 43 20.92 -18.36 -22.19
CA SER A 43 20.95 -19.82 -22.33
C SER A 43 19.69 -20.28 -23.08
N GLU A 44 19.76 -21.44 -23.80
CA GLU A 44 18.77 -21.93 -24.77
C GLU A 44 17.33 -22.23 -24.29
N LYS A 45 16.92 -21.83 -23.06
CA LYS A 45 15.60 -22.14 -22.46
C LYS A 45 14.59 -20.97 -22.45
N ASN A 46 14.68 -20.05 -23.38
CA ASN A 46 14.23 -18.66 -23.16
C ASN A 46 12.90 -18.21 -23.77
N ASP A 47 12.01 -19.15 -24.14
CA ASP A 47 10.65 -18.82 -24.60
C ASP A 47 9.61 -18.80 -23.46
N SER A 48 10.03 -19.12 -22.21
CA SER A 48 9.12 -19.04 -21.06
C SER A 48 8.76 -17.58 -20.72
N PRO A 49 7.53 -17.36 -20.23
CA PRO A 49 7.10 -16.03 -19.83
C PRO A 49 7.87 -15.56 -18.58
N HIS A 50 8.31 -14.32 -18.61
CA HIS A 50 9.01 -13.68 -17.51
C HIS A 50 8.32 -12.39 -17.13
N LEU A 51 8.33 -12.08 -15.84
CA LEU A 51 8.03 -10.78 -15.30
C LEU A 51 9.32 -9.99 -15.12
N ALA A 52 9.36 -8.75 -15.57
CA ALA A 52 10.42 -7.81 -15.29
C ALA A 52 9.93 -6.62 -14.47
N ILE A 53 10.70 -6.24 -13.46
CA ILE A 53 10.54 -5.01 -12.72
C ILE A 53 11.76 -4.13 -13.01
N VAL A 54 11.50 -2.96 -13.61
CA VAL A 54 12.53 -2.02 -14.05
C VAL A 54 12.50 -0.79 -13.17
N ILE A 55 13.62 -0.48 -12.55
CA ILE A 55 13.78 0.67 -11.67
C ILE A 55 14.94 1.52 -12.15
N GLN A 56 14.67 2.79 -12.41
CA GLN A 56 15.69 3.74 -12.81
C GLN A 56 16.11 4.61 -11.63
N ASN A 57 17.41 4.68 -11.37
CA ASN A 57 18.02 5.51 -10.34
C ASN A 57 18.95 6.54 -10.95
N GLN A 58 19.00 7.71 -10.32
CA GLN A 58 20.01 8.71 -10.61
C GLN A 58 21.10 8.60 -9.54
N LEU A 59 22.31 8.20 -9.95
CA LEU A 59 23.45 7.98 -9.08
C LEU A 59 24.50 9.08 -9.28
N GLU A 60 25.20 9.45 -8.21
CA GLU A 60 26.40 10.27 -8.31
C GLU A 60 27.53 9.47 -8.97
N LEU A 61 28.49 10.16 -9.61
CA LEU A 61 29.56 9.47 -10.36
C LEU A 61 30.45 8.58 -9.48
N TYR A 62 30.54 8.88 -8.17
CA TYR A 62 31.32 8.08 -7.22
C TYR A 62 30.57 6.86 -6.66
N GLU A 63 29.25 6.81 -6.84
CA GLU A 63 28.45 5.68 -6.39
C GLU A 63 28.58 4.50 -7.37
N SER A 64 28.59 3.30 -6.83
CA SER A 64 28.62 2.07 -7.65
C SER A 64 27.24 1.70 -8.16
N VAL A 65 27.18 0.81 -9.15
CA VAL A 65 25.90 0.20 -9.60
C VAL A 65 25.27 -0.60 -8.46
N THR A 66 26.06 -1.20 -7.57
CA THR A 66 25.58 -1.93 -6.39
C THR A 66 24.85 -1.01 -5.40
N ASP A 67 25.31 0.23 -5.23
CA ASP A 67 24.62 1.22 -4.41
C ASP A 67 23.22 1.52 -4.99
N GLY A 68 23.13 1.64 -6.32
CA GLY A 68 21.86 1.79 -7.02
C GLY A 68 20.90 0.62 -6.82
N MET A 69 21.40 -0.62 -6.74
CA MET A 69 20.57 -1.77 -6.41
C MET A 69 20.01 -1.68 -4.97
N ALA A 70 20.80 -1.22 -4.01
CA ALA A 70 20.35 -1.01 -2.65
C ALA A 70 19.23 0.07 -2.59
N TYR A 71 19.37 1.15 -3.35
CA TYR A 71 18.34 2.21 -3.46
C TYR A 71 17.07 1.75 -4.19
N SER A 72 17.19 0.72 -5.04
CA SER A 72 16.04 0.13 -5.74
C SER A 72 15.16 -0.74 -4.83
N ARG A 73 15.73 -1.29 -3.74
CA ARG A 73 15.07 -2.28 -2.89
C ARG A 73 13.70 -1.83 -2.33
N PRO A 74 13.53 -0.62 -1.78
CA PRO A 74 12.22 -0.16 -1.31
C PRO A 74 11.18 -0.12 -2.43
N ARG A 75 11.56 0.35 -3.63
CA ARG A 75 10.67 0.38 -4.79
C ARG A 75 10.31 -1.01 -5.29
N LEU A 76 11.25 -1.95 -5.24
CA LEU A 76 10.99 -3.35 -5.58
C LEU A 76 9.93 -3.95 -4.65
N LEU A 77 9.99 -3.68 -3.34
CA LEU A 77 8.99 -4.12 -2.38
C LEU A 77 7.60 -3.51 -2.66
N ILE A 78 7.55 -2.25 -3.09
CA ILE A 78 6.30 -1.60 -3.51
C ILE A 78 5.73 -2.30 -4.76
N ALA A 79 6.56 -2.58 -5.77
CA ALA A 79 6.14 -3.31 -6.96
C ALA A 79 5.56 -4.69 -6.60
N PHE A 80 6.22 -5.44 -5.72
CA PHE A 80 5.71 -6.71 -5.20
C PHE A 80 4.36 -6.55 -4.51
N GLY A 81 4.19 -5.49 -3.70
CA GLY A 81 2.92 -5.20 -3.05
C GLY A 81 1.79 -4.95 -4.03
N VAL A 82 2.05 -4.14 -5.08
CA VAL A 82 1.07 -3.86 -6.15
C VAL A 82 0.70 -5.14 -6.89
N LEU A 83 1.70 -5.91 -7.34
CA LEU A 83 1.47 -7.16 -8.06
C LEU A 83 0.68 -8.16 -7.20
N SER A 84 1.10 -8.37 -5.95
CA SER A 84 0.38 -9.27 -5.03
C SER A 84 -1.06 -8.83 -4.78
N TYR A 85 -1.32 -7.53 -4.69
CA TYR A 85 -2.66 -7.02 -4.46
C TYR A 85 -3.62 -7.32 -5.63
N PHE A 86 -3.15 -7.12 -6.87
CA PHE A 86 -4.00 -7.33 -8.05
C PHE A 86 -4.11 -8.79 -8.50
N THR A 87 -3.04 -9.57 -8.35
CA THR A 87 -3.01 -10.96 -8.85
C THR A 87 -3.29 -11.98 -7.77
N GLN A 88 -3.29 -11.60 -6.49
CA GLN A 88 -3.36 -12.51 -5.35
C GLN A 88 -2.23 -13.57 -5.36
N GLN A 89 -1.16 -13.32 -6.14
CA GLN A 89 0.03 -14.15 -6.20
C GLN A 89 1.09 -13.65 -5.22
N ILE A 90 1.95 -14.57 -4.78
CA ILE A 90 3.06 -14.22 -3.89
C ILE A 90 4.19 -13.62 -4.71
N PHE A 91 4.60 -12.42 -4.32
CA PHE A 91 5.83 -11.79 -4.78
C PHE A 91 6.68 -11.44 -3.56
N THR A 92 7.82 -12.09 -3.44
CA THR A 92 8.69 -11.97 -2.26
C THR A 92 10.15 -11.74 -2.67
N PRO A 93 10.93 -10.99 -1.86
CA PRO A 93 12.36 -10.85 -2.10
C PRO A 93 13.16 -12.14 -1.84
N PHE A 94 12.52 -13.20 -1.30
CA PHE A 94 13.16 -14.51 -1.10
C PHE A 94 13.16 -15.36 -2.37
N GLU A 95 12.35 -15.00 -3.36
CA GLU A 95 12.38 -15.64 -4.67
C GLU A 95 13.67 -15.26 -5.44
N THR A 96 14.13 -16.17 -6.26
CA THR A 96 15.31 -15.94 -7.09
C THR A 96 14.95 -15.06 -8.29
N TYR A 97 15.38 -13.81 -8.25
CA TYR A 97 15.33 -12.91 -9.38
C TYR A 97 16.70 -12.84 -10.05
N ALA A 98 16.72 -12.99 -11.35
CA ALA A 98 17.87 -12.56 -12.12
C ALA A 98 17.92 -11.03 -12.16
N SER A 99 19.09 -10.44 -11.94
CA SER A 99 19.24 -8.98 -12.00
C SER A 99 20.25 -8.59 -13.07
N SER A 100 19.91 -7.54 -13.81
CA SER A 100 20.78 -6.88 -14.78
C SER A 100 20.78 -5.38 -14.53
N SER A 101 21.90 -4.73 -14.81
CA SER A 101 21.99 -3.26 -14.64
C SER A 101 22.86 -2.67 -15.73
N TYR A 102 22.47 -1.49 -16.22
CA TYR A 102 23.25 -0.74 -17.19
C TYR A 102 23.12 0.77 -16.97
N VAL A 103 24.09 1.52 -17.48
CA VAL A 103 24.04 2.98 -17.48
C VAL A 103 23.26 3.45 -18.70
N GLY A 104 22.23 4.25 -18.47
CA GLY A 104 21.35 4.75 -19.54
C GLY A 104 19.93 4.96 -19.03
N GLU A 105 19.01 5.00 -19.97
CA GLU A 105 17.57 5.15 -19.73
C GLU A 105 16.82 3.93 -20.26
N PHE A 106 15.67 3.63 -19.65
CA PHE A 106 14.78 2.59 -20.14
C PHE A 106 13.76 3.23 -21.07
N ASP A 107 13.92 3.03 -22.36
CA ASP A 107 13.32 3.82 -23.45
C ASP A 107 12.10 3.11 -24.08
N LYS A 108 11.55 2.10 -23.42
CA LYS A 108 10.36 1.41 -23.93
C LYS A 108 9.09 2.15 -23.57
N GLU A 109 8.28 2.50 -24.56
CA GLU A 109 6.97 3.10 -24.36
C GLU A 109 6.05 2.19 -23.52
N CYS A 110 5.29 2.77 -22.58
CA CYS A 110 4.32 2.05 -21.77
C CYS A 110 3.05 1.73 -22.58
N LYS A 111 2.72 0.46 -22.69
CA LYS A 111 1.49 0.02 -23.39
C LYS A 111 0.24 0.17 -22.53
N ASN A 112 0.39 0.42 -21.23
CA ASN A 112 -0.69 0.50 -20.25
C ASN A 112 -1.65 -0.71 -20.35
N LYS A 113 -1.10 -1.90 -20.13
CA LYS A 113 -1.79 -3.19 -20.24
C LYS A 113 -1.67 -3.97 -18.94
N PHE A 114 -2.79 -4.50 -18.45
CA PHE A 114 -2.81 -5.37 -17.28
C PHE A 114 -3.91 -6.43 -17.43
N ILE A 115 -3.53 -7.63 -17.87
CA ILE A 115 -4.44 -8.78 -17.98
C ILE A 115 -3.88 -9.90 -17.10
N TYR A 116 -4.70 -10.42 -16.21
CA TYR A 116 -4.39 -11.55 -15.34
C TYR A 116 -5.50 -12.60 -15.43
N GLU A 117 -5.12 -13.86 -15.71
CA GLU A 117 -6.06 -14.98 -15.90
C GLU A 117 -7.28 -14.61 -16.76
N GLU A 118 -6.99 -14.04 -17.95
CA GLU A 118 -7.98 -13.54 -18.92
C GLU A 118 -8.82 -12.33 -18.48
N THR A 119 -8.62 -11.81 -17.27
CA THR A 119 -9.32 -10.62 -16.76
C THR A 119 -8.52 -9.36 -17.04
N ASP A 120 -9.13 -8.38 -17.69
CA ASP A 120 -8.54 -7.06 -17.87
C ASP A 120 -8.67 -6.23 -16.60
N LEU A 121 -7.54 -5.92 -15.97
CA LEU A 121 -7.44 -5.17 -14.73
C LEU A 121 -7.00 -3.72 -14.91
N ILE A 122 -6.79 -3.27 -16.16
CA ILE A 122 -6.18 -1.95 -16.42
C ILE A 122 -7.00 -0.78 -15.87
N GLU A 123 -8.34 -0.86 -15.95
CA GLU A 123 -9.19 0.20 -15.43
C GLU A 123 -9.09 0.30 -13.90
N HIS A 124 -9.16 -0.84 -13.20
CA HIS A 124 -9.01 -0.89 -11.75
C HIS A 124 -7.61 -0.42 -11.32
N TYR A 125 -6.58 -0.81 -12.07
CA TYR A 125 -5.21 -0.36 -11.83
C TYR A 125 -5.08 1.17 -11.99
N ASN A 126 -5.63 1.75 -13.04
CA ASN A 126 -5.58 3.19 -13.28
C ASN A 126 -6.31 3.99 -12.18
N GLN A 127 -7.44 3.48 -11.68
CA GLN A 127 -8.15 4.06 -10.53
C GLN A 127 -7.30 3.99 -9.26
N PHE A 128 -6.70 2.84 -8.98
CA PHE A 128 -5.79 2.63 -7.85
C PHE A 128 -4.57 3.56 -7.92
N GLU A 129 -3.89 3.63 -9.08
CA GLU A 129 -2.75 4.53 -9.28
C GLU A 129 -3.14 5.98 -9.03
N THR A 130 -4.29 6.41 -9.55
CA THR A 130 -4.83 7.76 -9.36
C THR A 130 -5.05 8.06 -7.88
N ILE A 131 -5.68 7.15 -7.13
CA ILE A 131 -5.89 7.31 -5.68
C ILE A 131 -4.56 7.49 -4.96
N ILE A 132 -3.56 6.65 -5.25
CA ILE A 132 -2.25 6.73 -4.60
C ILE A 132 -1.48 7.98 -5.00
N LYS A 133 -1.51 8.36 -6.28
CA LYS A 133 -0.82 9.55 -6.77
C LYS A 133 -1.26 10.82 -6.04
N TYR A 134 -2.55 10.93 -5.73
CA TYR A 134 -3.12 12.09 -5.03
C TYR A 134 -3.25 11.88 -3.51
N HIS A 135 -2.94 10.71 -2.97
CA HIS A 135 -2.97 10.48 -1.53
C HIS A 135 -1.86 11.26 -0.83
N LYS A 136 -2.22 11.93 0.27
CA LYS A 136 -1.28 12.77 1.03
C LYS A 136 -0.19 11.95 1.73
N ASP A 137 -0.55 10.74 2.18
CA ASP A 137 0.32 9.83 2.92
C ASP A 137 0.58 8.57 2.10
N LYS A 138 1.62 8.61 1.28
CA LYS A 138 2.01 7.46 0.44
C LYS A 138 2.65 6.35 1.26
N GLU A 139 3.37 6.68 2.32
CA GLU A 139 4.01 5.73 3.23
C GLU A 139 2.97 4.81 3.87
N PHE A 140 1.82 5.37 4.22
CA PHE A 140 0.69 4.60 4.73
C PHE A 140 0.23 3.53 3.71
N ILE A 141 0.05 3.91 2.44
CA ILE A 141 -0.38 2.96 1.39
C ILE A 141 0.68 1.89 1.15
N TYR A 142 1.96 2.26 1.15
CA TYR A 142 3.05 1.29 1.00
C TYR A 142 3.09 0.29 2.16
N SER A 143 2.81 0.76 3.38
CA SER A 143 2.70 -0.11 4.55
C SER A 143 1.54 -1.10 4.44
N LEU A 144 0.40 -0.69 3.89
CA LEU A 144 -0.73 -1.58 3.62
C LEU A 144 -0.38 -2.65 2.58
N LEU A 145 0.23 -2.26 1.47
CA LEU A 145 0.65 -3.17 0.41
C LEU A 145 1.70 -4.19 0.91
N ASP A 146 2.66 -3.76 1.71
CA ASP A 146 3.67 -4.66 2.28
C ASP A 146 3.06 -5.66 3.27
N ARG A 147 2.09 -5.22 4.10
CA ARG A 147 1.37 -6.12 5.01
C ARG A 147 0.48 -7.09 4.26
N TRP A 148 -0.20 -6.64 3.20
CA TRP A 148 -0.99 -7.50 2.34
C TRP A 148 -0.13 -8.61 1.73
N ARG A 149 0.97 -8.25 1.10
CA ARG A 149 1.93 -9.17 0.52
C ARG A 149 2.46 -10.20 1.54
N LYS A 150 2.79 -9.74 2.75
CA LYS A 150 3.25 -10.62 3.85
C LYS A 150 2.16 -11.56 4.31
N GLY A 151 0.92 -11.08 4.42
CA GLY A 151 -0.24 -11.90 4.75
C GLY A 151 -0.42 -13.05 3.77
N LEU A 152 -0.45 -12.75 2.47
CA LEU A 152 -0.53 -13.75 1.39
C LEU A 152 0.59 -14.78 1.46
N TYR A 153 1.84 -14.33 1.70
CA TYR A 153 2.97 -15.25 1.83
C TYR A 153 2.78 -16.22 3.01
N MET A 154 2.41 -15.72 4.18
CA MET A 154 2.20 -16.56 5.36
C MET A 154 1.00 -17.49 5.19
N GLU A 155 -0.09 -17.02 4.54
CA GLU A 155 -1.27 -17.83 4.23
C GLU A 155 -0.90 -19.05 3.37
N THR A 156 -0.16 -18.85 2.29
CA THR A 156 0.26 -19.95 1.41
C THR A 156 1.25 -20.89 2.10
N GLU A 157 2.17 -20.37 2.90
CA GLU A 157 3.08 -21.24 3.69
C GLU A 157 2.34 -22.05 4.75
N SER A 158 1.17 -21.57 5.20
CA SER A 158 0.32 -22.25 6.21
C SER A 158 -0.63 -23.27 5.62
N GLU A 159 -0.94 -23.25 4.33
CA GLU A 159 -1.96 -24.12 3.70
C GLU A 159 -1.82 -25.61 4.06
N ASN A 160 -0.59 -26.09 4.29
CA ASN A 160 -0.33 -27.49 4.57
C ASN A 160 0.01 -27.81 6.03
N ASN A 161 0.30 -26.84 6.87
CA ASN A 161 0.87 -27.09 8.20
C ASN A 161 0.34 -26.20 9.32
N MET A 162 -0.46 -25.18 9.01
CA MET A 162 -1.07 -24.22 9.96
C MET A 162 -0.05 -23.48 10.86
N ILE A 163 1.24 -23.45 10.48
CA ILE A 163 2.29 -22.88 11.34
C ILE A 163 2.14 -21.37 11.49
N TYR A 164 1.65 -20.68 10.45
CA TYR A 164 1.55 -19.21 10.41
C TYR A 164 0.11 -18.69 10.45
N ASP A 165 -0.87 -19.51 10.80
CA ASP A 165 -2.28 -19.09 10.77
C ASP A 165 -2.54 -17.87 11.65
N ASP A 166 -1.98 -17.86 12.86
CA ASP A 166 -2.13 -16.74 13.80
C ASP A 166 -1.43 -15.47 13.27
N GLU A 167 -0.24 -15.60 12.71
CA GLU A 167 0.52 -14.49 12.12
C GLU A 167 -0.17 -13.96 10.86
N THR A 168 -0.76 -14.83 10.05
CA THR A 168 -1.55 -14.48 8.87
C THR A 168 -2.76 -13.66 9.28
N LEU A 169 -3.55 -14.17 10.22
CA LEU A 169 -4.71 -13.46 10.75
C LEU A 169 -4.31 -12.10 11.35
N LEU A 170 -3.23 -12.08 12.12
CA LEU A 170 -2.71 -10.85 12.73
C LEU A 170 -2.25 -9.84 11.67
N SER A 171 -1.68 -10.31 10.55
CA SER A 171 -1.25 -9.45 9.44
C SER A 171 -2.44 -8.75 8.78
N TYR A 172 -3.51 -9.49 8.48
CA TYR A 172 -4.74 -8.93 7.93
C TYR A 172 -5.48 -8.04 8.93
N PHE A 173 -5.50 -8.42 10.21
CA PHE A 173 -6.05 -7.58 11.28
C PHE A 173 -5.33 -6.24 11.39
N HIS A 174 -4.00 -6.22 11.29
CA HIS A 174 -3.22 -4.98 11.28
C HIS A 174 -3.53 -4.09 10.08
N ILE A 175 -3.88 -4.64 8.92
CA ILE A 175 -4.34 -3.84 7.78
C ILE A 175 -5.64 -3.11 8.14
N LEU A 176 -6.61 -3.83 8.72
CA LEU A 176 -7.87 -3.24 9.18
C LEU A 176 -7.64 -2.17 10.26
N GLU A 177 -6.75 -2.44 11.21
CA GLU A 177 -6.38 -1.48 12.26
C GLU A 177 -5.78 -0.20 11.67
N LEU A 178 -4.84 -0.32 10.72
CA LEU A 178 -4.24 0.83 10.03
C LEU A 178 -5.29 1.63 9.25
N LEU A 179 -6.19 0.95 8.52
CA LEU A 179 -7.27 1.60 7.78
C LEU A 179 -8.22 2.36 8.71
N THR A 180 -8.55 1.77 9.86
CA THR A 180 -9.49 2.37 10.82
C THR A 180 -8.88 3.50 11.63
N THR A 181 -7.57 3.50 11.88
CA THR A 181 -6.87 4.58 12.59
C THR A 181 -7.09 5.94 11.91
N LYS A 182 -7.14 5.95 10.59
CA LYS A 182 -7.41 7.17 9.81
C LYS A 182 -8.80 7.78 10.10
N TYR A 183 -9.78 6.95 10.45
CA TYR A 183 -11.14 7.39 10.77
C TYR A 183 -11.33 7.72 12.26
N GLU A 184 -10.43 7.28 13.12
CA GLU A 184 -10.53 7.50 14.57
C GLU A 184 -10.57 8.98 14.93
N ASP A 185 -9.72 9.80 14.35
CA ASP A 185 -9.68 11.24 14.62
C ASP A 185 -10.97 11.94 14.15
N LYS A 186 -11.51 11.52 13.01
CA LYS A 186 -12.80 12.04 12.51
C LYS A 186 -13.93 11.64 13.44
N GLN A 187 -14.00 10.37 13.83
CA GLN A 187 -14.99 9.85 14.77
C GLN A 187 -14.91 10.54 16.12
N LYS A 188 -13.71 10.70 16.68
CA LYS A 188 -13.47 11.42 17.94
C LYS A 188 -13.92 12.88 17.85
N LYS A 189 -13.65 13.54 16.73
CA LYS A 189 -14.09 14.92 16.50
C LYS A 189 -15.61 15.04 16.49
N GLU A 190 -16.31 14.20 15.74
CA GLU A 190 -17.77 14.21 15.69
C GLU A 190 -18.41 13.91 17.06
N LEU A 191 -17.82 12.96 17.82
CA LEU A 191 -18.27 12.70 19.19
C LEU A 191 -18.05 13.90 20.11
N LYS A 192 -16.92 14.60 20.01
CA LYS A 192 -16.66 15.82 20.77
C LYS A 192 -17.68 16.91 20.48
N ASP A 193 -18.02 17.12 19.23
CA ASP A 193 -19.02 18.10 18.82
C ASP A 193 -20.38 17.74 19.42
N LYS A 194 -20.81 16.47 19.34
CA LYS A 194 -22.08 16.02 19.96
C LYS A 194 -22.08 16.12 21.49
N ILE A 195 -20.97 15.82 22.15
CA ILE A 195 -20.82 15.98 23.61
C ILE A 195 -20.94 17.44 23.99
N LYS A 196 -20.36 18.35 23.21
CA LYS A 196 -20.44 19.78 23.45
C LYS A 196 -21.87 20.30 23.27
N ASP A 197 -22.56 19.88 22.21
CA ASP A 197 -23.96 20.26 21.96
C ASP A 197 -24.88 19.72 23.06
N PHE A 198 -24.68 18.47 23.48
CA PHE A 198 -25.40 17.88 24.59
C PHE A 198 -25.17 18.64 25.91
N SER A 199 -23.90 18.96 26.23
CA SER A 199 -23.57 19.75 27.41
C SER A 199 -24.21 21.14 27.36
N LYS A 200 -24.25 21.76 26.19
CA LYS A 200 -24.88 23.06 25.98
C LYS A 200 -26.38 22.98 26.22
N SER A 201 -27.10 22.02 25.67
CA SER A 201 -28.54 21.87 25.85
C SER A 201 -28.93 21.73 27.33
N ILE A 202 -28.20 20.89 28.08
CA ILE A 202 -28.46 20.72 29.52
C ILE A 202 -28.31 22.02 30.30
N PHE A 203 -27.26 22.80 30.06
CA PHE A 203 -26.97 24.00 30.86
C PHE A 203 -27.77 25.22 30.42
N GLU A 204 -28.14 25.35 29.15
CA GLU A 204 -29.02 26.41 28.67
C GLU A 204 -30.45 26.23 29.16
N GLU A 205 -30.92 24.97 29.22
CA GLU A 205 -32.28 24.69 29.77
C GLU A 205 -32.38 24.85 31.28
N SER A 206 -31.27 24.68 32.01
CA SER A 206 -31.30 24.73 33.47
C SER A 206 -31.35 26.14 34.07
N PHE A 207 -31.14 27.21 33.29
CA PHE A 207 -31.09 28.62 33.70
C PHE A 207 -30.15 28.91 34.88
N LEU A 208 -29.19 28.02 35.16
CA LEU A 208 -28.32 28.13 36.33
C LEU A 208 -27.14 29.07 36.12
N PHE A 209 -26.77 29.28 34.86
CA PHE A 209 -25.57 30.05 34.50
C PHE A 209 -25.83 30.95 33.29
N GLU A 210 -25.21 32.14 33.28
CA GLU A 210 -25.29 33.09 32.17
C GLU A 210 -23.90 33.56 31.70
N GLY A 211 -23.83 33.98 30.44
CA GLY A 211 -22.66 34.63 29.86
C GLY A 211 -21.38 33.78 29.90
N ASN A 212 -20.29 34.34 30.45
CA ASN A 212 -19.01 33.69 30.51
C ASN A 212 -18.95 32.51 31.49
N HIS A 213 -19.77 32.53 32.55
CA HIS A 213 -19.86 31.41 33.49
C HIS A 213 -20.50 30.20 32.84
N LEU A 214 -21.55 30.38 32.04
CA LEU A 214 -22.17 29.32 31.27
C LEU A 214 -21.17 28.67 30.30
N LYS A 215 -20.40 29.46 29.54
CA LYS A 215 -19.37 28.94 28.63
C LYS A 215 -18.28 28.15 29.37
N SER A 216 -17.86 28.63 30.53
CA SER A 216 -16.85 27.94 31.36
C SER A 216 -17.36 26.57 31.84
N GLU A 217 -18.62 26.51 32.34
CA GLU A 217 -19.23 25.26 32.82
C GLU A 217 -19.45 24.26 31.67
N ILE A 218 -19.96 24.69 30.51
CA ILE A 218 -20.12 23.85 29.34
C ILE A 218 -18.76 23.23 28.94
N ASN A 219 -17.71 24.05 28.88
CA ASN A 219 -16.37 23.55 28.51
C ASN A 219 -15.81 22.58 29.56
N ALA A 220 -15.99 22.85 30.85
CA ALA A 220 -15.50 21.97 31.91
C ALA A 220 -16.22 20.61 31.90
N LYS A 221 -17.54 20.61 31.74
CA LYS A 221 -18.33 19.37 31.71
C LYS A 221 -18.12 18.59 30.42
N SER A 222 -18.01 19.28 29.27
CA SER A 222 -17.64 18.61 28.00
C SER A 222 -16.33 17.86 28.11
N LYS A 223 -15.30 18.45 28.74
CA LYS A 223 -14.01 17.77 28.97
C LYS A 223 -14.14 16.52 29.84
N ILE A 224 -15.01 16.54 30.86
CA ILE A 224 -15.26 15.36 31.70
C ILE A 224 -15.92 14.25 30.85
N PHE A 225 -16.96 14.59 30.08
CA PHE A 225 -17.62 13.62 29.20
C PHE A 225 -16.68 13.11 28.10
N GLU A 226 -15.85 13.97 27.50
CA GLU A 226 -14.81 13.57 26.58
C GLU A 226 -13.86 12.55 27.22
N GLY A 227 -13.39 12.82 28.43
CA GLY A 227 -12.52 11.90 29.18
C GLY A 227 -13.17 10.55 29.52
N LEU A 228 -14.50 10.48 29.61
CA LEU A 228 -15.23 9.24 29.90
C LEU A 228 -15.61 8.45 28.63
N LEU A 229 -15.89 9.12 27.52
CA LEU A 229 -16.49 8.52 26.34
C LEU A 229 -15.52 8.31 25.16
N LEU A 230 -14.38 9.00 25.16
CA LEU A 230 -13.44 8.93 24.02
C LEU A 230 -12.23 7.97 24.18
N PRO A 231 -11.83 7.53 25.40
CA PRO A 231 -10.54 6.87 25.55
C PRO A 231 -10.41 5.56 24.79
N ASP A 232 -11.49 4.78 24.67
CA ASP A 232 -11.39 3.38 24.23
C ASP A 232 -12.40 3.03 23.13
N LEU A 233 -12.27 3.69 21.97
CA LEU A 233 -12.97 3.20 20.79
C LEU A 233 -12.35 1.85 20.41
N SER A 234 -13.11 0.76 20.59
CA SER A 234 -12.68 -0.57 20.21
C SER A 234 -12.42 -0.62 18.69
N VAL A 235 -11.53 -1.51 18.26
CA VAL A 235 -11.26 -1.73 16.82
C VAL A 235 -12.55 -2.04 16.07
N SER A 236 -13.45 -2.83 16.66
CA SER A 236 -14.78 -3.13 16.07
C SER A 236 -15.61 -1.84 15.85
N SER A 237 -15.60 -0.91 16.81
CA SER A 237 -16.28 0.39 16.66
C SER A 237 -15.71 1.22 15.54
N LYS A 238 -14.38 1.25 15.40
CA LYS A 238 -13.67 1.95 14.33
C LYS A 238 -13.97 1.34 12.96
N ILE A 239 -13.98 0.01 12.84
CA ILE A 239 -14.34 -0.72 11.62
C ILE A 239 -15.78 -0.40 11.22
N PHE A 240 -16.73 -0.49 12.17
CA PHE A 240 -18.13 -0.17 11.91
C PHE A 240 -18.30 1.27 11.43
N TYR A 241 -17.62 2.23 12.07
CA TYR A 241 -17.65 3.63 11.65
C TYR A 241 -17.08 3.82 10.24
N MET A 242 -15.98 3.17 9.92
CA MET A 242 -15.37 3.19 8.58
C MET A 242 -16.36 2.70 7.50
N PHE A 243 -17.02 1.56 7.71
CA PHE A 243 -18.01 1.04 6.77
C PHE A 243 -19.20 1.98 6.60
N LYS A 244 -19.71 2.53 7.69
CA LYS A 244 -20.79 3.53 7.65
C LYS A 244 -20.41 4.76 6.81
N GLU A 245 -19.18 5.25 6.93
CA GLU A 245 -18.68 6.41 6.16
C GLU A 245 -18.51 6.07 4.67
N GLN A 246 -18.26 4.82 4.34
CA GLN A 246 -18.16 4.33 2.96
C GLN A 246 -19.52 3.96 2.34
N GLY A 247 -20.61 4.01 3.12
CA GLY A 247 -21.94 3.67 2.63
C GLY A 247 -22.18 2.17 2.46
N ILE A 248 -21.42 1.34 3.20
CA ILE A 248 -21.49 -0.12 3.22
C ILE A 248 -22.30 -0.59 4.44
#